data_4078e1493984093787d5c33013e7651a
#
_entry.id   4078e1493984093787d5c33013e7651a
#
_cell.length_a   1.000
_cell.length_b   1.000
_cell.length_c   1.000
_cell.angle_alpha   90.00
_cell.angle_beta   90.00
_cell.angle_gamma   90.00
#
_symmetry.space_group_name_H-M   'P 1'
#
loop_
_entity.id
_entity.type
_entity.pdbx_description
1 polymer ?
#
loop_
_entity_poly.entity_id
_entity_poly.type
_entity_poly.pdbx_seq_one_letter_code
_entity_poly.pdbx_strand_id
1 'polypeptide(L)'
;MARRLTREEGLFVGGSSGLVVHVALHVARRVDDPNALIVVPLPDTGERYLSKLYNDEWMRENQLLDADRTTLAFVLEAKARSGGDTPIVVSVAPGATVRQALGLMSLHDVSQLPVMDGTNCVGSVSDWSLSAKSLDNTKLLEATVSEVMDPPFPTVDLGQPVDNVAKLLSKSNPAVLVRSNGTVQGIVTRSDMLNYLMAR
;
A
#
# COMPACT_ATOMS: atom_id res chain seq x y z
N MET A 1 0.60 -17.91 13.68
CA MET A 1 0.24 -18.27 15.09
C MET A 1 1.48 -18.62 15.92
N ALA A 2 2.35 -19.58 15.57
CA ALA A 2 3.52 -19.96 16.42
C ALA A 2 4.38 -18.77 16.87
N ARG A 3 4.75 -17.87 15.96
CA ARG A 3 5.50 -16.63 16.27
C ARG A 3 4.76 -15.69 17.24
N ARG A 4 3.42 -15.65 17.18
CA ARG A 4 2.59 -14.90 18.13
C ARG A 4 2.63 -15.52 19.52
N LEU A 5 2.46 -16.84 19.62
CA LEU A 5 2.57 -17.56 20.89
C LEU A 5 3.91 -17.29 21.58
N THR A 6 5.00 -17.25 20.79
CA THR A 6 6.34 -16.96 21.33
C THR A 6 6.46 -15.51 21.82
N ARG A 7 5.93 -14.53 21.09
CA ARG A 7 6.07 -13.11 21.43
C ARG A 7 5.08 -12.63 22.50
N GLU A 8 3.84 -13.12 22.43
CA GLU A 8 2.73 -12.64 23.26
C GLU A 8 2.60 -13.47 24.56
N GLU A 9 2.86 -14.79 24.49
CA GLU A 9 2.63 -15.73 25.59
C GLU A 9 3.93 -16.37 26.14
N GLY A 10 5.07 -16.09 25.54
CA GLY A 10 6.35 -16.70 25.95
C GLY A 10 6.49 -18.18 25.57
N LEU A 11 5.57 -18.74 24.78
CA LEU A 11 5.57 -20.15 24.39
C LEU A 11 6.38 -20.34 23.11
N PHE A 12 7.62 -20.81 23.25
CA PHE A 12 8.52 -21.06 22.11
C PHE A 12 8.21 -22.42 21.48
N VAL A 13 7.37 -22.42 20.43
CA VAL A 13 6.75 -23.61 19.84
C VAL A 13 7.05 -23.77 18.35
N GLY A 14 6.91 -24.98 17.80
CA GLY A 14 7.03 -25.26 16.38
C GLY A 14 5.80 -24.89 15.55
N GLY A 15 5.91 -25.08 14.24
CA GLY A 15 4.87 -24.71 13.29
C GLY A 15 3.56 -25.47 13.47
N SER A 16 3.64 -26.78 13.75
CA SER A 16 2.47 -27.63 14.02
C SER A 16 1.71 -27.19 15.28
N SER A 17 2.43 -26.81 16.33
CA SER A 17 1.85 -26.24 17.56
C SER A 17 1.08 -24.94 17.25
N GLY A 18 1.65 -24.06 16.41
CA GLY A 18 0.97 -22.86 15.95
C GLY A 18 -0.32 -23.15 15.17
N LEU A 19 -0.32 -24.18 14.33
CA LEU A 19 -1.49 -24.61 13.57
C LEU A 19 -2.60 -25.12 14.50
N VAL A 20 -2.25 -25.99 15.44
CA VAL A 20 -3.23 -26.55 16.40
C VAL A 20 -3.87 -25.47 17.23
N VAL A 21 -3.10 -24.50 17.76
CA VAL A 21 -3.65 -23.35 18.51
C VAL A 21 -4.54 -22.49 17.64
N HIS A 22 -4.16 -22.24 16.37
CA HIS A 22 -5.01 -21.50 15.45
C HIS A 22 -6.40 -22.13 15.29
N VAL A 23 -6.44 -23.46 15.08
CA VAL A 23 -7.70 -24.21 14.98
C VAL A 23 -8.45 -24.21 16.31
N ALA A 24 -7.75 -24.41 17.43
CA ALA A 24 -8.37 -24.40 18.77
C ALA A 24 -9.07 -23.07 19.08
N LEU A 25 -8.51 -21.93 18.70
CA LEU A 25 -9.14 -20.62 18.83
C LEU A 25 -10.43 -20.51 18.01
N HIS A 26 -10.47 -21.10 16.80
CA HIS A 26 -11.69 -21.15 16.01
C HIS A 26 -12.77 -22.04 16.66
N VAL A 27 -12.36 -23.16 17.24
CA VAL A 27 -13.29 -24.04 17.98
C VAL A 27 -13.82 -23.32 19.23
N ALA A 28 -12.94 -22.68 20.00
CA ALA A 28 -13.33 -21.93 21.21
C ALA A 28 -14.40 -20.86 20.91
N ARG A 29 -14.21 -20.10 19.83
CA ARG A 29 -15.20 -19.08 19.40
C ARG A 29 -16.55 -19.68 19.00
N ARG A 30 -16.59 -20.94 18.53
CA ARG A 30 -17.85 -21.63 18.18
C ARG A 30 -18.54 -22.22 19.40
N VAL A 31 -17.76 -22.70 20.38
CA VAL A 31 -18.31 -23.24 21.63
C VAL A 31 -18.99 -22.15 22.45
N ASP A 32 -18.41 -20.93 22.44
CA ASP A 32 -18.94 -19.70 23.07
C ASP A 32 -19.46 -19.95 24.54
N ASP A 33 -18.74 -20.80 25.27
CA ASP A 33 -19.01 -21.11 26.66
C ASP A 33 -17.83 -20.65 27.53
N PRO A 34 -17.99 -19.67 28.42
CA PRO A 34 -16.92 -19.16 29.27
C PRO A 34 -16.39 -20.21 30.29
N ASN A 35 -17.13 -21.27 30.54
CA ASN A 35 -16.73 -22.35 31.44
C ASN A 35 -16.09 -23.53 30.71
N ALA A 36 -16.04 -23.51 29.38
CA ALA A 36 -15.45 -24.59 28.61
C ALA A 36 -13.93 -24.66 28.80
N LEU A 37 -13.41 -25.81 29.12
CA LEU A 37 -11.98 -26.11 29.17
C LEU A 37 -11.54 -26.74 27.84
N ILE A 38 -10.70 -26.05 27.09
CA ILE A 38 -10.13 -26.55 25.84
C ILE A 38 -8.65 -26.85 26.05
N VAL A 39 -8.30 -28.14 26.02
CA VAL A 39 -6.91 -28.60 26.14
C VAL A 39 -6.28 -28.75 24.75
N VAL A 40 -5.15 -28.09 24.54
CA VAL A 40 -4.43 -28.07 23.26
C VAL A 40 -3.02 -28.61 23.45
N PRO A 41 -2.65 -29.78 22.89
CA PRO A 41 -1.30 -30.28 22.94
C PRO A 41 -0.40 -29.47 22.01
N LEU A 42 0.80 -29.11 22.47
CA LEU A 42 1.85 -28.44 21.69
C LEU A 42 2.95 -29.46 21.39
N PRO A 43 2.97 -30.09 20.19
CA PRO A 43 3.75 -31.31 19.97
C PRO A 43 5.26 -31.10 19.84
N ASP A 44 5.71 -29.85 19.55
CA ASP A 44 7.13 -29.57 19.34
C ASP A 44 7.54 -28.17 19.82
N THR A 45 8.84 -28.02 20.03
CA THR A 45 9.47 -26.77 20.48
C THR A 45 10.01 -25.95 19.29
N GLY A 46 10.28 -24.65 19.52
CA GLY A 46 10.70 -23.72 18.49
C GLY A 46 12.16 -23.85 18.03
N GLU A 47 13.04 -24.51 18.82
CA GLU A 47 14.49 -24.52 18.54
C GLU A 47 14.85 -25.08 17.16
N ARG A 48 14.09 -26.08 16.69
CA ARG A 48 14.30 -26.70 15.37
C ARG A 48 13.96 -25.77 14.21
N TYR A 49 13.32 -24.64 14.48
CA TYR A 49 12.77 -23.73 13.48
C TYR A 49 13.43 -22.35 13.49
N LEU A 50 14.51 -22.16 14.25
CA LEU A 50 15.24 -20.90 14.36
C LEU A 50 15.71 -20.37 12.99
N SER A 51 16.21 -21.26 12.13
CA SER A 51 16.68 -20.91 10.78
C SER A 51 15.57 -20.80 9.73
N LYS A 52 14.32 -21.07 10.08
CA LYS A 52 13.14 -21.05 9.18
C LYS A 52 12.03 -20.17 9.74
N LEU A 53 11.09 -20.77 10.49
CA LEU A 53 9.90 -20.11 11.02
C LEU A 53 10.20 -18.86 11.86
N TYR A 54 11.36 -18.81 12.54
CA TYR A 54 11.80 -17.70 13.38
C TYR A 54 12.88 -16.82 12.72
N ASN A 55 13.27 -17.11 11.48
CA ASN A 55 14.14 -16.28 10.65
C ASN A 55 13.30 -15.45 9.70
N ASP A 56 13.34 -14.12 9.85
CA ASP A 56 12.51 -13.20 9.04
C ASP A 56 12.92 -13.18 7.57
N GLU A 57 14.20 -13.37 7.26
CA GLU A 57 14.70 -13.43 5.88
C GLU A 57 14.15 -14.66 5.16
N TRP A 58 14.29 -15.84 5.78
CA TRP A 58 13.74 -17.09 5.26
C TRP A 58 12.21 -17.01 5.08
N MET A 59 11.51 -16.40 6.03
CA MET A 59 10.05 -16.22 5.94
C MET A 59 9.66 -15.30 4.79
N ARG A 60 10.42 -14.22 4.50
CA ARG A 60 10.19 -13.33 3.35
C ARG A 60 10.45 -14.03 2.03
N GLU A 61 11.60 -14.72 1.90
CA GLU A 61 11.96 -15.49 0.71
C GLU A 61 10.90 -16.54 0.33
N ASN A 62 10.27 -17.15 1.34
CA ASN A 62 9.23 -18.15 1.15
C ASN A 62 7.80 -17.55 1.15
N GLN A 63 7.66 -16.22 1.15
CA GLN A 63 6.36 -15.52 1.14
C GLN A 63 5.42 -15.93 2.29
N LEU A 64 5.98 -16.27 3.46
CA LEU A 64 5.27 -16.74 4.65
C LEU A 64 5.10 -15.65 5.73
N LEU A 65 5.72 -14.48 5.55
CA LEU A 65 5.34 -13.29 6.30
C LEU A 65 4.13 -12.67 5.61
N ASP A 66 3.10 -12.33 6.39
CA ASP A 66 2.15 -11.33 5.95
C ASP A 66 2.95 -10.14 5.43
N ALA A 67 2.57 -9.59 4.28
CA ALA A 67 3.22 -8.41 3.70
C ALA A 67 3.45 -7.42 4.85
N ASP A 68 4.72 -7.11 5.07
CA ASP A 68 5.12 -6.38 6.28
C ASP A 68 4.25 -5.13 6.33
N ARG A 69 3.41 -4.99 7.35
CA ARG A 69 2.45 -3.87 7.47
C ARG A 69 3.14 -2.51 7.39
N THR A 70 4.45 -2.54 7.40
CA THR A 70 5.33 -1.38 7.27
C THR A 70 5.81 -1.11 5.85
N THR A 71 5.38 -1.89 4.84
CA THR A 71 5.77 -1.71 3.43
C THR A 71 4.67 -1.08 2.58
N LEU A 72 5.06 -0.48 1.44
CA LEU A 72 4.12 0.08 0.47
C LEU A 72 3.17 -0.96 -0.13
N ALA A 73 3.60 -2.22 -0.22
CA ALA A 73 2.73 -3.31 -0.67
C ALA A 73 1.46 -3.38 0.17
N PHE A 74 1.57 -3.29 1.49
CA PHE A 74 0.42 -3.29 2.39
C PHE A 74 -0.48 -2.05 2.19
N VAL A 75 0.12 -0.86 1.99
CA VAL A 75 -0.64 0.38 1.75
C VAL A 75 -1.44 0.29 0.46
N LEU A 76 -0.83 -0.22 -0.62
CA LEU A 76 -1.52 -0.40 -1.91
C LEU A 76 -2.62 -1.47 -1.85
N GLU A 77 -2.39 -2.59 -1.15
CA GLU A 77 -3.44 -3.60 -0.93
C GLU A 77 -4.62 -3.04 -0.13
N ALA A 78 -4.34 -2.26 0.92
CA ALA A 78 -5.39 -1.60 1.71
C ALA A 78 -6.19 -0.61 0.85
N LYS A 79 -5.50 0.18 0.02
CA LYS A 79 -6.11 1.11 -0.94
C LYS A 79 -6.99 0.39 -1.96
N ALA A 80 -6.51 -0.71 -2.54
CA ALA A 80 -7.27 -1.51 -3.51
C ALA A 80 -8.57 -2.09 -2.91
N ARG A 81 -8.55 -2.47 -1.63
CA ARG A 81 -9.76 -2.95 -0.92
C ARG A 81 -10.77 -1.85 -0.65
N SER A 82 -10.31 -0.62 -0.46
CA SER A 82 -11.18 0.54 -0.13
C SER A 82 -11.66 1.29 -1.37
N GLY A 83 -10.97 1.16 -2.51
CA GLY A 83 -11.14 2.00 -3.69
C GLY A 83 -12.27 1.59 -4.65
N GLY A 84 -12.98 0.48 -4.42
CA GLY A 84 -14.04 0.03 -5.33
C GLY A 84 -13.53 -0.19 -6.77
N ASP A 85 -14.26 0.33 -7.77
CA ASP A 85 -13.95 0.22 -9.21
C ASP A 85 -12.91 1.27 -9.69
N THR A 86 -12.30 2.05 -8.81
CA THR A 86 -11.31 3.05 -9.23
C THR A 86 -10.03 2.36 -9.70
N PRO A 87 -9.48 2.71 -10.89
CA PRO A 87 -8.22 2.16 -11.36
C PRO A 87 -7.09 2.39 -10.35
N ILE A 88 -6.17 1.43 -10.24
CA ILE A 88 -5.02 1.50 -9.32
C ILE A 88 -4.18 2.76 -9.56
N VAL A 89 -4.10 3.20 -10.81
CA VAL A 89 -3.47 4.46 -11.22
C VAL A 89 -4.35 5.13 -12.27
N VAL A 90 -4.94 6.27 -11.92
CA VAL A 90 -5.54 7.19 -12.89
C VAL A 90 -4.42 8.07 -13.42
N SER A 91 -4.26 8.13 -14.74
CA SER A 91 -3.17 8.88 -15.40
C SER A 91 -3.69 9.66 -16.59
N VAL A 92 -2.92 10.61 -17.07
CA VAL A 92 -3.22 11.40 -18.27
C VAL A 92 -2.04 11.36 -19.24
N ALA A 93 -2.32 11.40 -20.54
CA ALA A 93 -1.29 11.47 -21.59
C ALA A 93 -0.76 12.90 -21.75
N PRO A 94 0.52 13.10 -22.14
CA PRO A 94 1.09 14.44 -22.35
C PRO A 94 0.31 15.30 -23.36
N GLY A 95 -0.25 14.67 -24.39
CA GLY A 95 -1.05 15.33 -25.45
C GLY A 95 -2.52 15.59 -25.10
N ALA A 96 -2.99 15.14 -23.95
CA ALA A 96 -4.35 15.44 -23.49
C ALA A 96 -4.48 16.92 -23.12
N THR A 97 -5.70 17.46 -23.15
CA THR A 97 -5.95 18.85 -22.74
C THR A 97 -6.07 18.97 -21.21
N VAL A 98 -5.79 20.16 -20.68
CA VAL A 98 -6.01 20.49 -19.27
C VAL A 98 -7.46 20.20 -18.85
N ARG A 99 -8.44 20.50 -19.72
CA ARG A 99 -9.86 20.17 -19.51
C ARG A 99 -10.07 18.69 -19.30
N GLN A 100 -9.43 17.83 -20.09
CA GLN A 100 -9.53 16.37 -19.94
C GLN A 100 -8.89 15.91 -18.62
N ALA A 101 -7.75 16.47 -18.25
CA ALA A 101 -7.09 16.14 -16.98
C ALA A 101 -8.00 16.49 -15.77
N LEU A 102 -8.58 17.70 -15.76
CA LEU A 102 -9.53 18.11 -14.69
C LEU A 102 -10.80 17.23 -14.68
N GLY A 103 -11.28 16.83 -15.87
CA GLY A 103 -12.41 15.90 -15.99
C GLY A 103 -12.11 14.53 -15.38
N LEU A 104 -10.91 13.97 -15.63
CA LEU A 104 -10.45 12.70 -15.01
C LEU A 104 -10.32 12.81 -13.51
N MET A 105 -9.77 13.94 -13.00
CA MET A 105 -9.68 14.18 -11.56
C MET A 105 -11.05 14.20 -10.91
N SER A 106 -12.02 14.90 -11.49
CA SER A 106 -13.40 14.96 -10.98
C SER A 106 -14.11 13.61 -11.07
N LEU A 107 -13.93 12.86 -12.18
CA LEU A 107 -14.58 11.57 -12.37
C LEU A 107 -14.12 10.50 -11.34
N HIS A 108 -12.84 10.50 -11.00
CA HIS A 108 -12.24 9.51 -10.13
C HIS A 108 -12.01 10.00 -8.70
N ASP A 109 -12.46 11.20 -8.37
CA ASP A 109 -12.27 11.83 -7.05
C ASP A 109 -10.78 11.85 -6.62
N VAL A 110 -9.91 12.26 -7.55
CA VAL A 110 -8.48 12.37 -7.31
C VAL A 110 -8.00 13.79 -7.57
N SER A 111 -7.09 14.30 -6.74
CA SER A 111 -6.58 15.68 -6.83
C SER A 111 -5.27 15.80 -7.60
N GLN A 112 -4.74 14.69 -8.13
CA GLN A 112 -3.47 14.68 -8.87
C GLN A 112 -3.37 13.48 -9.80
N LEU A 113 -2.71 13.69 -10.96
CA LEU A 113 -2.50 12.65 -11.95
C LEU A 113 -1.03 12.60 -12.35
N PRO A 114 -0.41 11.43 -12.48
CA PRO A 114 0.83 11.26 -13.20
C PRO A 114 0.56 11.45 -14.70
N VAL A 115 1.49 12.14 -15.37
CA VAL A 115 1.49 12.26 -16.83
C VAL A 115 2.33 11.12 -17.38
N MET A 116 1.67 10.20 -18.08
CA MET A 116 2.30 8.97 -18.56
C MET A 116 2.49 8.99 -20.07
N ASP A 117 3.72 8.72 -20.52
CA ASP A 117 4.03 8.41 -21.91
C ASP A 117 4.42 6.93 -22.00
N GLY A 118 3.45 6.10 -22.41
CA GLY A 118 3.57 4.66 -22.30
C GLY A 118 3.73 4.22 -20.84
N THR A 119 4.86 3.59 -20.51
CA THR A 119 5.19 3.14 -19.15
C THR A 119 5.99 4.16 -18.33
N ASN A 120 6.36 5.30 -18.93
CA ASN A 120 7.20 6.30 -18.30
C ASN A 120 6.36 7.46 -17.74
N CYS A 121 6.61 7.85 -16.51
CA CYS A 121 6.06 9.06 -15.94
C CYS A 121 6.96 10.24 -16.38
N VAL A 122 6.41 11.13 -17.20
CA VAL A 122 7.14 12.29 -17.77
C VAL A 122 6.82 13.59 -17.05
N GLY A 123 5.76 13.62 -16.24
CA GLY A 123 5.34 14.80 -15.49
C GLY A 123 4.25 14.46 -14.48
N SER A 124 3.71 15.50 -13.85
CA SER A 124 2.56 15.41 -12.94
C SER A 124 1.67 16.64 -13.10
N VAL A 125 0.40 16.51 -12.77
CA VAL A 125 -0.55 17.62 -12.69
C VAL A 125 -1.38 17.48 -11.41
N SER A 126 -1.73 18.61 -10.79
CA SER A 126 -2.65 18.66 -9.66
C SER A 126 -3.80 19.62 -9.93
N ASP A 127 -4.93 19.38 -9.32
CA ASP A 127 -6.11 20.25 -9.37
C ASP A 127 -5.75 21.68 -8.96
N TRP A 128 -4.98 21.81 -7.87
CA TRP A 128 -4.53 23.11 -7.36
C TRP A 128 -3.63 23.85 -8.36
N SER A 129 -2.62 23.17 -8.95
CA SER A 129 -1.69 23.76 -9.92
C SER A 129 -2.44 24.18 -11.19
N LEU A 130 -3.30 23.30 -11.71
CA LEU A 130 -4.07 23.59 -12.93
C LEU A 130 -5.10 24.69 -12.72
N SER A 131 -5.82 24.68 -11.58
CA SER A 131 -6.81 25.69 -11.25
C SER A 131 -6.17 27.07 -11.08
N ALA A 132 -5.06 27.16 -10.33
CA ALA A 132 -4.33 28.41 -10.15
C ALA A 132 -3.87 29.01 -11.50
N LYS A 133 -3.28 28.19 -12.38
CA LYS A 133 -2.83 28.61 -13.71
C LYS A 133 -4.02 28.98 -14.62
N SER A 134 -5.19 28.33 -14.48
CA SER A 134 -6.37 28.55 -15.34
C SER A 134 -7.21 29.75 -14.92
N LEU A 135 -7.16 30.18 -13.65
CA LEU A 135 -7.86 31.38 -13.20
C LEU A 135 -7.32 32.64 -13.88
N ASP A 136 -6.01 32.70 -14.13
CA ASP A 136 -5.34 33.81 -14.81
C ASP A 136 -5.49 33.74 -16.35
N ASN A 137 -5.74 32.54 -16.89
CA ASN A 137 -5.81 32.32 -18.33
C ASN A 137 -6.76 31.15 -18.68
N THR A 138 -8.03 31.48 -18.99
CA THR A 138 -9.04 30.48 -19.37
C THR A 138 -8.73 29.70 -20.65
N LYS A 139 -7.87 30.24 -21.55
CA LYS A 139 -7.40 29.54 -22.76
C LYS A 139 -6.54 28.33 -22.41
N LEU A 140 -5.99 28.29 -21.18
CA LEU A 140 -5.16 27.19 -20.72
C LEU A 140 -5.93 25.86 -20.64
N LEU A 141 -7.27 25.89 -20.55
CA LEU A 141 -8.07 24.67 -20.55
C LEU A 141 -7.95 23.86 -21.86
N GLU A 142 -7.62 24.51 -22.96
CA GLU A 142 -7.41 23.87 -24.26
C GLU A 142 -5.93 23.56 -24.57
N ALA A 143 -5.02 24.05 -23.71
CA ALA A 143 -3.59 23.72 -23.81
C ALA A 143 -3.35 22.23 -23.51
N THR A 144 -2.24 21.70 -24.04
CA THR A 144 -1.84 20.33 -23.73
C THR A 144 -1.24 20.23 -22.32
N VAL A 145 -1.43 19.08 -21.71
CA VAL A 145 -0.87 18.78 -20.37
C VAL A 145 0.65 18.96 -20.37
N SER A 146 1.33 18.59 -21.46
CA SER A 146 2.79 18.74 -21.60
C SER A 146 3.29 20.18 -21.49
N GLU A 147 2.45 21.18 -21.80
CA GLU A 147 2.81 22.60 -21.72
C GLU A 147 2.74 23.16 -20.29
N VAL A 148 1.99 22.49 -19.42
CA VAL A 148 1.64 23.00 -18.08
C VAL A 148 2.03 22.08 -16.93
N MET A 149 2.44 20.84 -17.24
CA MET A 149 2.79 19.83 -16.23
C MET A 149 3.97 20.27 -15.36
N ASP A 150 3.94 19.79 -14.14
CA ASP A 150 5.03 19.90 -13.18
C ASP A 150 5.97 18.67 -13.32
N PRO A 151 7.16 18.66 -12.68
CA PRO A 151 8.05 17.51 -12.72
C PRO A 151 7.35 16.19 -12.31
N PRO A 152 7.86 15.03 -12.79
CA PRO A 152 7.25 13.73 -12.45
C PRO A 152 7.31 13.44 -10.97
N PHE A 153 6.32 12.68 -10.46
CA PHE A 153 6.35 12.19 -9.09
C PHE A 153 7.58 11.32 -8.84
N PRO A 154 8.17 11.40 -7.62
CA PRO A 154 9.22 10.45 -7.23
C PRO A 154 8.74 9.01 -7.36
N THR A 155 9.64 8.13 -7.76
CA THR A 155 9.36 6.71 -7.92
C THR A 155 10.06 5.91 -6.83
N VAL A 156 9.35 4.94 -6.25
CA VAL A 156 9.82 4.08 -5.17
C VAL A 156 9.47 2.62 -5.45
N ASP A 157 10.25 1.70 -4.89
CA ASP A 157 9.97 0.27 -5.01
C ASP A 157 8.88 -0.20 -4.05
N LEU A 158 8.10 -1.21 -4.47
CA LEU A 158 6.99 -1.78 -3.72
C LEU A 158 7.39 -2.30 -2.33
N GLY A 159 8.61 -2.80 -2.17
CA GLY A 159 9.16 -3.30 -0.92
C GLY A 159 9.68 -2.20 0.04
N GLN A 160 9.63 -0.92 -0.35
CA GLN A 160 10.13 0.16 0.50
C GLN A 160 9.31 0.31 1.79
N PRO A 161 10.01 0.55 2.93
CA PRO A 161 9.34 0.89 4.19
C PRO A 161 8.52 2.17 4.07
N VAL A 162 7.32 2.16 4.65
CA VAL A 162 6.38 3.29 4.65
C VAL A 162 7.03 4.55 5.25
N ASP A 163 7.82 4.41 6.31
CA ASP A 163 8.50 5.53 6.98
C ASP A 163 9.47 6.29 6.06
N ASN A 164 10.11 5.59 5.11
CA ASN A 164 10.99 6.22 4.13
C ASN A 164 10.18 7.01 3.10
N VAL A 165 9.04 6.48 2.70
CA VAL A 165 8.16 7.12 1.72
C VAL A 165 7.45 8.33 2.31
N ALA A 166 7.06 8.28 3.59
CA ALA A 166 6.47 9.41 4.30
C ALA A 166 7.36 10.67 4.25
N LYS A 167 8.69 10.50 4.26
CA LYS A 167 9.66 11.60 4.14
C LYS A 167 9.73 12.23 2.75
N LEU A 168 9.37 11.49 1.70
CA LEU A 168 9.31 11.99 0.32
C LEU A 168 8.05 12.80 0.06
N LEU A 169 6.97 12.51 0.79
CA LEU A 169 5.71 13.22 0.65
C LEU A 169 5.78 14.60 1.32
N SER A 170 5.69 15.63 0.51
CA SER A 170 5.76 17.03 0.93
C SER A 170 4.68 17.86 0.23
N LYS A 171 4.66 19.19 0.44
CA LYS A 171 3.77 20.07 -0.32
C LYS A 171 4.11 20.10 -1.81
N SER A 172 5.40 19.99 -2.14
CA SER A 172 5.89 19.93 -3.53
C SER A 172 5.79 18.53 -4.15
N ASN A 173 5.76 17.49 -3.34
CA ASN A 173 5.63 16.10 -3.78
C ASN A 173 4.41 15.44 -3.11
N PRO A 174 3.19 15.71 -3.59
CA PRO A 174 1.96 15.25 -2.93
C PRO A 174 1.72 13.74 -3.08
N ALA A 175 2.42 13.09 -4.01
CA ALA A 175 2.31 11.66 -4.30
C ALA A 175 3.66 11.05 -4.67
N VAL A 176 3.75 9.73 -4.56
CA VAL A 176 4.85 8.92 -5.10
C VAL A 176 4.28 7.81 -5.97
N LEU A 177 4.99 7.45 -7.04
CA LEU A 177 4.68 6.28 -7.87
C LEU A 177 5.39 5.06 -7.31
N VAL A 178 4.66 3.98 -7.15
CA VAL A 178 5.20 2.70 -6.68
C VAL A 178 5.44 1.80 -7.88
N ARG A 179 6.66 1.27 -8.00
CA ARG A 179 7.05 0.34 -9.07
C ARG A 179 7.45 -1.01 -8.51
N SER A 180 7.24 -2.04 -9.34
CA SER A 180 7.82 -3.36 -9.16
C SER A 180 8.20 -3.90 -10.53
N ASN A 181 9.42 -4.42 -10.67
CA ASN A 181 9.94 -4.96 -11.92
C ASN A 181 9.80 -3.99 -13.12
N GLY A 182 10.05 -2.71 -12.89
CA GLY A 182 9.97 -1.67 -13.92
C GLY A 182 8.56 -1.18 -14.27
N THR A 183 7.51 -1.82 -13.77
CA THR A 183 6.11 -1.48 -14.03
C THR A 183 5.51 -0.70 -12.86
N VAL A 184 4.73 0.35 -13.15
CA VAL A 184 3.98 1.10 -12.14
C VAL A 184 2.87 0.20 -11.57
N GLN A 185 2.90 0.00 -10.25
CA GLN A 185 1.95 -0.83 -9.50
C GLN A 185 0.89 0.02 -8.79
N GLY A 186 1.14 1.31 -8.61
CA GLY A 186 0.21 2.17 -7.91
C GLY A 186 0.77 3.57 -7.65
N ILE A 187 -0.08 4.39 -7.05
CA ILE A 187 0.26 5.71 -6.56
C ILE A 187 -0.11 5.81 -5.08
N VAL A 188 0.79 6.34 -4.27
CA VAL A 188 0.57 6.58 -2.84
C VAL A 188 0.63 8.06 -2.57
N THR A 189 -0.41 8.57 -1.90
CA THR A 189 -0.61 9.97 -1.54
C THR A 189 -0.51 10.19 -0.05
N ARG A 190 -0.57 11.44 0.41
CA ARG A 190 -0.65 11.75 1.84
C ARG A 190 -1.93 11.21 2.49
N SER A 191 -3.06 11.21 1.77
CA SER A 191 -4.31 10.64 2.27
C SER A 191 -4.18 9.15 2.53
N ASP A 192 -3.50 8.42 1.63
CA ASP A 192 -3.23 6.99 1.82
C ASP A 192 -2.36 6.75 3.06
N MET A 193 -1.38 7.63 3.33
CA MET A 193 -0.54 7.55 4.53
C MET A 193 -1.33 7.84 5.80
N LEU A 194 -2.26 8.79 5.78
CA LEU A 194 -3.14 9.07 6.93
C LEU A 194 -4.06 7.87 7.19
N ASN A 195 -4.67 7.30 6.17
CA ASN A 195 -5.50 6.11 6.29
C ASN A 195 -4.71 4.91 6.85
N TYR A 196 -3.46 4.74 6.39
CA TYR A 196 -2.55 3.74 6.95
C TYR A 196 -2.28 3.95 8.45
N LEU A 197 -2.02 5.19 8.88
CA LEU A 197 -1.76 5.51 10.29
C LEU A 197 -2.98 5.29 11.18
N MET A 198 -4.20 5.57 10.67
CA MET A 198 -5.46 5.33 11.40
C MET A 198 -5.82 3.84 11.50
N ALA A 199 -5.32 3.01 10.57
CA ALA A 199 -5.57 1.57 10.55
C ALA A 199 -4.54 0.75 11.34
N ARG A 200 -3.51 1.38 11.90
CA ARG A 200 -2.42 0.77 12.68
C ARG A 200 -2.78 0.64 14.15
#